data_c00c91802fcc7a624ee53ca6f449d2e2
#
_entry.id   c00c91802fcc7a624ee53ca6f449d2e2
#
_cell.length_a   1.000
_cell.length_b   1.000
_cell.length_c   1.000
_cell.angle_alpha   90.00
_cell.angle_beta   90.00
_cell.angle_gamma   90.00
#
_symmetry.space_group_name_H-M   'P 1'
#
loop_
_entity.id
_entity.type
_entity.pdbx_description
1 polymer ?
#
loop_
_entity_poly.entity_id
_entity_poly.type
_entity_poly.pdbx_seq_one_letter_code
_entity_poly.pdbx_strand_id
1 'polypeptide(L)'
;MPEWIVEEGIGEVRAALVEDGEVLEARVRREGVVPAGAVLDAKLVAVAPRVTVEADGAQFLLPRGVSGVTEGARLAIEVTREALGGSEPWKRGLARRTEAAPAPAPPLAEGAKGTIEAWDELLEEARTGIVRFEGGELRIQPTAAMTVIDVDGWLIPAKLAQMAAWAAARAIRRLDIGGSIGIDFPTLHGKEERREVDEILNGYLPHPFEKTAINGFGFAQIVRPKLRPSLLELAENRARFEARALVRRAGRSIGGTTVTAHPAVIAAIDEGWHKRLERQVGGAVTLSADPSLAMSGGHVH
;
A
#
# COMPACT_ATOMS: atom_id res chain seq x y z
N MET A 1 -5.27 -1.24 -24.12
CA MET A 1 -4.40 -0.19 -23.50
C MET A 1 -4.73 -0.09 -22.03
N PRO A 2 -3.74 0.07 -21.16
CA PRO A 2 -4.01 0.16 -19.73
C PRO A 2 -4.84 1.41 -19.39
N GLU A 3 -5.86 1.20 -18.54
CA GLU A 3 -6.78 2.25 -18.11
C GLU A 3 -6.87 2.29 -16.59
N TRP A 4 -6.94 3.51 -16.01
CA TRP A 4 -7.19 3.67 -14.60
C TRP A 4 -8.68 3.54 -14.28
N ILE A 5 -9.01 2.69 -13.30
CA ILE A 5 -10.32 2.58 -12.68
C ILE A 5 -10.20 3.08 -11.24
N VAL A 6 -11.10 3.99 -10.85
CA VAL A 6 -11.16 4.52 -9.48
C VAL A 6 -12.46 4.04 -8.81
N GLU A 7 -12.32 3.27 -7.73
CA GLU A 7 -13.43 2.77 -6.94
C GLU A 7 -13.51 3.51 -5.60
N GLU A 8 -14.55 4.32 -5.42
CA GLU A 8 -14.84 4.97 -4.14
C GLU A 8 -15.52 3.97 -3.22
N GLY A 9 -14.96 3.74 -2.03
CA GLY A 9 -15.48 2.82 -1.04
C GLY A 9 -15.67 3.44 0.34
N ILE A 10 -16.25 2.68 1.24
CA ILE A 10 -16.35 3.04 2.65
C ILE A 10 -14.99 2.75 3.30
N GLY A 11 -14.41 3.79 3.93
CA GLY A 11 -13.11 3.68 4.62
C GLY A 11 -11.87 3.84 3.72
N GLU A 12 -12.02 3.79 2.40
CA GLU A 12 -10.92 3.99 1.46
C GLU A 12 -11.40 4.29 0.03
N VAL A 13 -10.52 4.92 -0.75
CA VAL A 13 -10.60 5.01 -2.21
C VAL A 13 -9.52 4.13 -2.80
N ARG A 14 -9.86 3.35 -3.82
CA ARG A 14 -8.97 2.44 -4.53
C ARG A 14 -8.78 2.93 -5.96
N ALA A 15 -7.60 2.75 -6.50
CA ALA A 15 -7.36 2.94 -7.92
C ALA A 15 -6.53 1.78 -8.45
N ALA A 16 -6.86 1.27 -9.62
CA ALA A 16 -6.11 0.26 -10.31
C ALA A 16 -5.89 0.63 -11.78
N LEU A 17 -4.68 0.44 -12.25
CA LEU A 17 -4.36 0.45 -13.68
C LEU A 17 -4.59 -0.96 -14.21
N VAL A 18 -5.55 -1.11 -15.10
CA VAL A 18 -5.99 -2.41 -15.61
C VAL A 18 -5.73 -2.51 -17.10
N GLU A 19 -5.21 -3.63 -17.55
CA GLU A 19 -5.08 -3.99 -18.97
C GLU A 19 -5.49 -5.44 -19.14
N ASP A 20 -6.41 -5.71 -20.08
CA ASP A 20 -6.93 -7.05 -20.39
C ASP A 20 -7.43 -7.84 -19.15
N GLY A 21 -8.01 -7.12 -18.17
CA GLY A 21 -8.52 -7.69 -16.91
C GLY A 21 -7.45 -7.88 -15.82
N GLU A 22 -6.18 -7.67 -16.13
CA GLU A 22 -5.07 -7.79 -15.19
C GLU A 22 -4.74 -6.43 -14.52
N VAL A 23 -4.52 -6.43 -13.22
CA VAL A 23 -4.07 -5.22 -12.50
C VAL A 23 -2.56 -5.08 -12.63
N LEU A 24 -2.12 -3.99 -13.26
CA LEU A 24 -0.71 -3.64 -13.42
C LEU A 24 -0.19 -2.79 -12.26
N GLU A 25 -1.05 -1.94 -11.69
CA GLU A 25 -0.71 -1.05 -10.58
C GLU A 25 -1.95 -0.81 -9.72
N ALA A 26 -1.80 -0.85 -8.40
CA ALA A 26 -2.88 -0.53 -7.48
C ALA A 26 -2.43 0.53 -6.48
N ARG A 27 -3.38 1.37 -6.04
CA ARG A 27 -3.18 2.42 -5.05
C ARG A 27 -4.37 2.47 -4.10
N VAL A 28 -4.12 2.75 -2.83
CA VAL A 28 -5.17 2.93 -1.82
C VAL A 28 -4.97 4.26 -1.11
N ARG A 29 -6.04 5.05 -0.99
CA ARG A 29 -6.12 6.22 -0.13
C ARG A 29 -7.06 5.91 1.02
N ARG A 30 -6.53 5.91 2.23
CA ARG A 30 -7.30 5.61 3.45
C ARG A 30 -8.06 6.86 3.92
N GLU A 31 -9.28 6.65 4.35
CA GLU A 31 -10.06 7.69 5.02
C GLU A 31 -9.41 8.09 6.35
N GLY A 32 -9.46 9.38 6.68
CA GLY A 32 -8.88 9.94 7.91
C GLY A 32 -7.35 10.04 7.90
N VAL A 33 -6.68 9.76 6.79
CA VAL A 33 -5.23 9.93 6.63
C VAL A 33 -4.97 11.03 5.62
N VAL A 34 -4.16 12.02 6.00
CA VAL A 34 -3.77 13.10 5.10
C VAL A 34 -2.86 12.53 4.00
N PRO A 35 -3.25 12.66 2.73
CA PRO A 35 -2.52 12.03 1.65
C PRO A 35 -1.25 12.81 1.24
N ALA A 36 -0.28 12.10 0.69
CA ALA A 36 0.91 12.71 0.11
C ALA A 36 0.52 13.65 -1.05
N GLY A 37 1.22 14.77 -1.15
CA GLY A 37 0.94 15.85 -2.10
C GLY A 37 -0.04 16.91 -1.59
N ALA A 38 -0.68 16.73 -0.43
CA ALA A 38 -1.47 17.79 0.20
C ALA A 38 -0.55 18.92 0.69
N VAL A 39 -0.97 20.16 0.46
CA VAL A 39 -0.32 21.35 1.01
C VAL A 39 -1.20 21.93 2.10
N LEU A 40 -0.67 22.05 3.32
CA LEU A 40 -1.41 22.42 4.51
C LEU A 40 -0.75 23.59 5.25
N ASP A 41 -1.57 24.37 5.95
CA ASP A 41 -1.11 25.27 6.99
C ASP A 41 -0.86 24.49 8.27
N ALA A 42 0.38 24.47 8.74
CA ALA A 42 0.78 23.70 9.90
C ALA A 42 1.32 24.62 11.00
N LYS A 43 1.17 24.19 12.24
CA LYS A 43 1.79 24.79 13.41
C LYS A 43 3.05 24.02 13.79
N LEU A 44 4.17 24.70 13.97
CA LEU A 44 5.39 24.12 14.48
C LEU A 44 5.23 23.80 15.97
N VAL A 45 5.25 22.52 16.33
CA VAL A 45 5.02 22.06 17.72
C VAL A 45 6.30 21.68 18.44
N ALA A 46 7.35 21.28 17.72
CA ALA A 46 8.65 20.99 18.30
C ALA A 46 9.78 21.16 17.28
N VAL A 47 10.92 21.68 17.73
CA VAL A 47 12.16 21.74 16.91
C VAL A 47 13.16 20.64 17.28
N ALA A 48 13.07 20.06 18.47
CA ALA A 48 13.94 18.98 18.96
C ALA A 48 13.12 17.91 19.70
N PRO A 49 13.57 16.63 19.69
CA PRO A 49 14.71 16.07 18.96
C PRO A 49 14.47 15.92 17.45
N ARG A 50 13.22 16.07 16.99
CA ARG A 50 12.83 16.05 15.58
C ARG A 50 11.83 17.16 15.31
N VAL A 51 12.05 17.91 14.24
CA VAL A 51 11.10 18.96 13.85
C VAL A 51 9.75 18.31 13.57
N THR A 52 8.75 18.73 14.35
CA THR A 52 7.38 18.21 14.30
C THR A 52 6.42 19.36 14.09
N VAL A 53 5.51 19.20 13.16
CA VAL A 53 4.41 20.12 12.89
C VAL A 53 3.07 19.43 13.03
N GLU A 54 2.01 20.19 13.29
CA GLU A 54 0.64 19.70 13.40
C GLU A 54 -0.25 20.44 12.39
N ALA A 55 -1.01 19.67 11.62
CA ALA A 55 -2.00 20.16 10.67
C ALA A 55 -3.12 19.13 10.52
N ASP A 56 -4.38 19.57 10.37
CA ASP A 56 -5.57 18.73 10.19
C ASP A 56 -5.69 17.59 11.21
N GLY A 57 -5.34 17.88 12.48
CA GLY A 57 -5.39 16.88 13.56
C GLY A 57 -4.32 15.79 13.49
N ALA A 58 -3.36 15.89 12.56
CA ALA A 58 -2.26 14.95 12.40
C ALA A 58 -0.90 15.62 12.64
N GLN A 59 0.07 14.81 13.06
CA GLN A 59 1.46 15.27 13.23
C GLN A 59 2.35 14.74 12.12
N PHE A 60 3.22 15.64 11.62
CA PHE A 60 4.20 15.34 10.58
C PHE A 60 5.60 15.63 11.05
N LEU A 61 6.55 14.84 10.61
CA LEU A 61 7.98 15.10 10.79
C LEU A 61 8.52 15.82 9.55
N LEU A 62 9.40 16.81 9.79
CA LEU A 62 10.16 17.49 8.75
C LEU A 62 11.62 17.01 8.79
N PRO A 63 12.00 15.96 8.04
CA PRO A 63 13.35 15.39 8.12
C PRO A 63 14.47 16.36 7.76
N ARG A 64 14.17 17.36 6.90
CA ARG A 64 15.14 18.41 6.51
C ARG A 64 15.19 19.58 7.48
N GLY A 65 14.40 19.52 8.57
CA GLY A 65 14.30 20.61 9.53
C GLY A 65 13.59 21.85 8.97
N VAL A 66 13.62 22.91 9.76
CA VAL A 66 13.21 24.28 9.36
C VAL A 66 14.22 25.27 9.98
N SER A 67 14.59 26.31 9.23
CA SER A 67 15.44 27.40 9.72
C SER A 67 14.64 28.68 9.87
N GLY A 68 15.02 29.53 10.85
CA GLY A 68 14.41 30.83 11.04
C GLY A 68 12.97 30.83 11.54
N VAL A 69 12.52 29.71 12.14
CA VAL A 69 11.15 29.57 12.65
C VAL A 69 11.20 29.04 14.09
N THR A 70 10.40 29.60 14.97
CA THR A 70 10.28 29.22 16.38
C THR A 70 9.03 28.38 16.62
N GLU A 71 9.02 27.60 17.70
CA GLU A 71 7.83 26.85 18.13
C GLU A 71 6.62 27.79 18.27
N GLY A 72 5.46 27.28 17.85
CA GLY A 72 4.22 28.04 17.79
C GLY A 72 3.97 28.76 16.46
N ALA A 73 4.99 28.97 15.63
CA ALA A 73 4.82 29.62 14.33
C ALA A 73 4.02 28.76 13.33
N ARG A 74 3.35 29.44 12.40
CA ARG A 74 2.66 28.80 11.28
C ARG A 74 3.56 28.80 10.04
N LEU A 75 3.48 27.71 9.28
CA LEU A 75 4.20 27.53 8.01
C LEU A 75 3.41 26.60 7.08
N ALA A 76 3.55 26.84 5.78
CA ALA A 76 3.01 25.89 4.80
C ALA A 76 3.92 24.67 4.68
N ILE A 77 3.31 23.50 4.64
CA ILE A 77 3.98 22.22 4.44
C ILE A 77 3.34 21.44 3.30
N GLU A 78 4.15 20.70 2.57
CA GLU A 78 3.69 19.68 1.62
C GLU A 78 3.94 18.30 2.22
N VAL A 79 2.92 17.47 2.29
CA VAL A 79 3.02 16.09 2.76
C VAL A 79 3.77 15.26 1.72
N THR A 80 4.91 14.71 2.08
CA THR A 80 5.75 13.91 1.19
C THR A 80 5.56 12.41 1.37
N ARG A 81 5.01 11.99 2.51
CA ARG A 81 4.65 10.61 2.81
C ARG A 81 3.51 10.59 3.82
N GLU A 82 2.52 9.75 3.57
CA GLU A 82 1.44 9.47 4.52
C GLU A 82 1.96 8.84 5.83
N ALA A 83 1.18 8.93 6.90
CA ALA A 83 1.40 8.09 8.07
C ALA A 83 1.21 6.62 7.67
N LEU A 84 2.19 5.76 7.98
CA LEU A 84 2.17 4.38 7.45
C LEU A 84 1.11 3.51 8.13
N GLY A 85 0.99 3.54 9.45
CA GLY A 85 0.12 2.60 10.16
C GLY A 85 0.71 1.19 10.15
N GLY A 86 -0.14 0.17 10.05
CA GLY A 86 0.32 -1.23 10.05
C GLY A 86 0.95 -1.64 11.37
N SER A 87 2.03 -2.40 11.32
CA SER A 87 2.83 -2.82 12.48
C SER A 87 3.59 -1.66 13.14
N GLU A 88 3.68 -0.50 12.47
CA GLU A 88 4.41 0.68 12.95
C GLU A 88 3.48 1.91 13.03
N PRO A 89 2.40 1.86 13.85
CA PRO A 89 1.40 2.93 13.91
C PRO A 89 1.96 4.26 14.41
N TRP A 90 3.13 4.24 15.05
CA TRP A 90 3.86 5.44 15.50
C TRP A 90 4.64 6.13 14.37
N LYS A 91 4.78 5.53 13.18
CA LYS A 91 5.42 6.17 12.03
C LYS A 91 4.51 7.25 11.46
N ARG A 92 4.73 8.49 11.93
CA ARG A 92 4.03 9.70 11.47
C ARG A 92 4.25 9.95 9.99
N GLY A 93 3.39 10.78 9.42
CA GLY A 93 3.59 11.34 8.09
C GLY A 93 4.90 12.15 8.01
N LEU A 94 5.43 12.27 6.81
CA LEU A 94 6.56 13.15 6.52
C LEU A 94 6.08 14.32 5.68
N ALA A 95 6.68 15.49 5.93
CA ALA A 95 6.40 16.70 5.17
C ALA A 95 7.68 17.47 4.89
N ARG A 96 7.59 18.44 4.02
CA ARG A 96 8.61 19.46 3.78
C ARG A 96 7.97 20.83 3.85
N ARG A 97 8.74 21.85 4.27
CA ARG A 97 8.32 23.24 4.14
C ARG A 97 8.15 23.58 2.66
N THR A 98 7.12 24.35 2.34
CA THR A 98 6.85 24.85 0.98
C THR A 98 6.42 26.31 1.04
N GLU A 99 6.50 27.00 -0.10
CA GLU A 99 5.92 28.34 -0.30
C GLU A 99 4.60 28.27 -1.09
N ALA A 100 4.16 27.04 -1.45
CA ALA A 100 2.90 26.83 -2.16
C ALA A 100 1.70 27.15 -1.24
N ALA A 101 0.64 27.67 -1.82
CA ALA A 101 -0.62 27.87 -1.10
C ALA A 101 -1.26 26.52 -0.72
N PRO A 102 -2.01 26.47 0.40
CA PRO A 102 -2.74 25.29 0.80
C PRO A 102 -3.63 24.76 -0.33
N ALA A 103 -3.53 23.46 -0.59
CA ALA A 103 -4.25 22.78 -1.64
C ALA A 103 -4.49 21.32 -1.28
N PRO A 104 -5.61 20.70 -1.72
CA PRO A 104 -5.82 19.29 -1.55
C PRO A 104 -4.76 18.49 -2.30
N ALA A 105 -4.51 17.26 -1.85
CA ALA A 105 -3.66 16.34 -2.59
C ALA A 105 -4.23 16.07 -3.99
N PRO A 106 -3.37 15.78 -4.98
CA PRO A 106 -3.84 15.38 -6.30
C PRO A 106 -4.72 14.12 -6.21
N PRO A 107 -5.57 13.86 -7.20
CA PRO A 107 -6.35 12.64 -7.26
C PRO A 107 -5.45 11.41 -7.17
N LEU A 108 -5.97 10.30 -6.62
CA LEU A 108 -5.23 9.05 -6.46
C LEU A 108 -4.76 8.49 -7.82
N ALA A 109 -5.63 8.63 -8.81
CA ALA A 109 -5.37 8.41 -10.23
C ALA A 109 -6.41 9.20 -11.05
N GLU A 110 -6.09 9.50 -12.28
CA GLU A 110 -7.03 10.05 -13.26
C GLU A 110 -7.58 8.90 -14.09
N GLY A 111 -8.86 8.57 -13.92
CA GLY A 111 -9.47 7.43 -14.59
C GLY A 111 -10.98 7.37 -14.42
N ALA A 112 -11.59 6.37 -15.04
CA ALA A 112 -13.03 6.13 -14.95
C ALA A 112 -13.43 5.70 -13.53
N LYS A 113 -14.60 6.16 -13.06
CA LYS A 113 -15.20 5.62 -11.84
C LYS A 113 -15.83 4.26 -12.14
N GLY A 114 -15.54 3.27 -11.30
CA GLY A 114 -16.07 1.92 -11.50
C GLY A 114 -15.61 0.93 -10.44
N THR A 115 -16.02 -0.32 -10.61
CA THR A 115 -15.61 -1.44 -9.78
C THR A 115 -14.35 -2.09 -10.34
N ILE A 116 -13.39 -2.37 -9.48
CA ILE A 116 -12.15 -3.08 -9.85
C ILE A 116 -12.38 -4.57 -9.61
N GLU A 117 -12.68 -5.33 -10.67
CA GLU A 117 -13.09 -6.74 -10.53
C GLU A 117 -11.97 -7.63 -9.94
N ALA A 118 -10.72 -7.48 -10.40
CA ALA A 118 -9.57 -8.26 -9.92
C ALA A 118 -9.04 -7.80 -8.54
N TRP A 119 -9.77 -6.96 -7.77
CA TRP A 119 -9.29 -6.45 -6.48
C TRP A 119 -9.11 -7.56 -5.44
N ASP A 120 -9.94 -8.60 -5.48
CA ASP A 120 -9.89 -9.67 -4.49
C ASP A 120 -8.62 -10.53 -4.62
N GLU A 121 -8.03 -10.63 -5.82
CA GLU A 121 -6.72 -11.26 -6.05
C GLU A 121 -5.59 -10.47 -5.39
N LEU A 122 -5.61 -9.13 -5.52
CA LEU A 122 -4.66 -8.24 -4.84
C LEU A 122 -4.75 -8.36 -3.32
N LEU A 123 -5.98 -8.49 -2.78
CA LEU A 123 -6.17 -8.69 -1.35
C LEU A 123 -5.56 -10.02 -0.89
N GLU A 124 -5.66 -11.08 -1.69
CA GLU A 124 -5.07 -12.38 -1.34
C GLU A 124 -3.54 -12.32 -1.38
N GLU A 125 -2.95 -11.70 -2.40
CA GLU A 125 -1.50 -11.47 -2.47
C GLU A 125 -1.00 -10.60 -1.29
N ALA A 126 -1.72 -9.53 -0.97
CA ALA A 126 -1.36 -8.67 0.16
C ALA A 126 -1.51 -9.38 1.52
N ARG A 127 -2.49 -10.28 1.64
CA ARG A 127 -2.78 -11.07 2.85
C ARG A 127 -1.73 -12.13 3.12
N THR A 128 -1.28 -12.81 2.07
CA THR A 128 -0.35 -13.94 2.16
C THR A 128 1.11 -13.53 1.97
N GLY A 129 1.36 -12.44 1.25
CA GLY A 129 2.69 -12.07 0.78
C GLY A 129 3.21 -12.97 -0.34
N ILE A 130 2.34 -13.83 -0.94
CA ILE A 130 2.74 -14.79 -1.95
C ILE A 130 2.27 -14.31 -3.31
N VAL A 131 3.21 -14.17 -4.25
CA VAL A 131 2.94 -13.87 -5.65
C VAL A 131 3.50 -15.00 -6.50
N ARG A 132 2.60 -15.73 -7.16
CA ARG A 132 2.98 -16.87 -8.01
C ARG A 132 3.34 -16.42 -9.42
N PHE A 133 4.32 -17.08 -10.00
CA PHE A 133 4.71 -16.91 -11.40
C PHE A 133 5.05 -18.27 -12.03
N GLU A 134 5.21 -18.32 -13.32
CA GLU A 134 5.57 -19.58 -14.00
C GLU A 134 6.95 -20.07 -13.53
N GLY A 135 6.97 -21.20 -12.85
CA GLY A 135 8.18 -21.86 -12.34
C GLY A 135 8.55 -21.54 -10.91
N GLY A 136 7.76 -20.71 -10.18
CA GLY A 136 8.03 -20.40 -8.78
C GLY A 136 7.05 -19.44 -8.12
N GLU A 137 7.47 -18.93 -6.98
CA GLU A 137 6.74 -17.92 -6.22
C GLU A 137 7.69 -16.89 -5.59
N LEU A 138 7.18 -15.69 -5.37
CA LEU A 138 7.80 -14.67 -4.53
C LEU A 138 7.15 -14.73 -3.16
N ARG A 139 7.96 -14.66 -2.11
CA ARG A 139 7.52 -14.44 -0.74
C ARG A 139 7.92 -13.04 -0.31
N ILE A 140 6.93 -12.17 -0.19
CA ILE A 140 7.12 -10.74 0.04
C ILE A 140 6.73 -10.41 1.46
N GLN A 141 7.68 -9.89 2.24
CA GLN A 141 7.47 -9.58 3.64
C GLN A 141 7.95 -8.15 3.97
N PRO A 142 7.05 -7.24 4.38
CA PRO A 142 7.45 -5.98 4.99
C PRO A 142 8.17 -6.24 6.32
N THR A 143 9.27 -5.53 6.54
CA THR A 143 9.98 -5.49 7.82
C THR A 143 10.21 -4.04 8.25
N ALA A 144 10.70 -3.83 9.47
CA ALA A 144 11.01 -2.49 9.95
C ALA A 144 12.09 -1.78 9.12
N ALA A 145 12.99 -2.51 8.46
CA ALA A 145 14.11 -1.97 7.71
C ALA A 145 13.81 -1.85 6.20
N MET A 146 13.19 -2.86 5.62
CA MET A 146 12.92 -2.95 4.18
C MET A 146 11.80 -3.95 3.91
N THR A 147 11.27 -3.94 2.70
CA THR A 147 10.47 -5.07 2.20
C THR A 147 11.43 -6.11 1.61
N VAL A 148 11.38 -7.34 2.11
CA VAL A 148 12.18 -8.46 1.60
C VAL A 148 11.34 -9.28 0.63
N ILE A 149 11.92 -9.66 -0.49
CA ILE A 149 11.35 -10.54 -1.51
C ILE A 149 12.28 -11.76 -1.63
N ASP A 150 11.81 -12.89 -1.17
CA ASP A 150 12.48 -14.17 -1.32
C ASP A 150 11.95 -14.88 -2.57
N VAL A 151 12.85 -15.50 -3.32
CA VAL A 151 12.53 -16.19 -4.58
C VAL A 151 12.67 -17.68 -4.38
N ASP A 152 11.56 -18.42 -4.53
CA ASP A 152 11.53 -19.86 -4.44
C ASP A 152 10.91 -20.47 -5.71
N GLY A 153 11.34 -21.68 -6.11
CA GLY A 153 10.81 -22.34 -7.30
C GLY A 153 11.58 -23.59 -7.71
N TRP A 154 11.17 -24.16 -8.83
CA TRP A 154 11.66 -25.46 -9.32
C TRP A 154 12.40 -25.39 -10.67
N LEU A 155 12.61 -24.19 -11.21
CA LEU A 155 13.43 -24.01 -12.40
C LEU A 155 14.92 -24.00 -12.05
N ILE A 156 15.78 -24.20 -13.06
CA ILE A 156 17.22 -24.01 -12.88
C ILE A 156 17.52 -22.56 -12.43
N PRO A 157 18.54 -22.34 -11.58
CA PRO A 157 18.76 -21.05 -10.92
C PRO A 157 18.75 -19.82 -11.83
N ALA A 158 19.45 -19.86 -12.97
CA ALA A 158 19.50 -18.74 -13.90
C ALA A 158 18.12 -18.42 -14.49
N LYS A 159 17.35 -19.43 -14.90
CA LYS A 159 16.00 -19.25 -15.45
C LYS A 159 15.02 -18.79 -14.38
N LEU A 160 15.11 -19.37 -13.18
CA LEU A 160 14.29 -18.95 -12.03
C LEU A 160 14.53 -17.47 -11.71
N ALA A 161 15.78 -17.02 -11.64
CA ALA A 161 16.11 -15.63 -11.36
C ALA A 161 15.60 -14.67 -12.43
N GLN A 162 15.66 -15.02 -13.72
CA GLN A 162 15.11 -14.20 -14.82
C GLN A 162 13.59 -14.05 -14.68
N MET A 163 12.86 -15.16 -14.47
CA MET A 163 11.40 -15.14 -14.31
C MET A 163 11.00 -14.37 -13.04
N ALA A 164 11.73 -14.59 -11.95
CA ALA A 164 11.51 -13.89 -10.68
C ALA A 164 11.79 -12.39 -10.78
N ALA A 165 12.79 -11.95 -11.54
CA ALA A 165 13.07 -10.52 -11.74
C ALA A 165 11.90 -9.81 -12.42
N TRP A 166 11.34 -10.42 -13.45
CA TRP A 166 10.14 -9.92 -14.11
C TRP A 166 8.94 -9.90 -13.15
N ALA A 167 8.69 -11.00 -12.43
CA ALA A 167 7.59 -11.12 -11.47
C ALA A 167 7.73 -10.11 -10.31
N ALA A 168 8.95 -9.95 -9.77
CA ALA A 168 9.23 -9.01 -8.69
C ALA A 168 9.01 -7.55 -9.12
N ALA A 169 9.48 -7.15 -10.30
CA ALA A 169 9.25 -5.81 -10.82
C ALA A 169 7.75 -5.50 -10.96
N ARG A 170 6.96 -6.47 -11.45
CA ARG A 170 5.50 -6.35 -11.54
C ARG A 170 4.83 -6.31 -10.18
N ALA A 171 5.21 -7.19 -9.24
CA ALA A 171 4.67 -7.20 -7.89
C ALA A 171 4.97 -5.91 -7.13
N ILE A 172 6.19 -5.36 -7.26
CA ILE A 172 6.57 -4.06 -6.69
C ILE A 172 5.64 -2.95 -7.17
N ARG A 173 5.29 -2.93 -8.46
CA ARG A 173 4.37 -1.95 -9.03
C ARG A 173 2.93 -2.23 -8.58
N ARG A 174 2.47 -3.46 -8.74
CA ARG A 174 1.08 -3.87 -8.49
C ARG A 174 0.65 -3.69 -7.04
N LEU A 175 1.55 -3.98 -6.08
CA LEU A 175 1.27 -3.87 -4.64
C LEU A 175 1.71 -2.53 -4.02
N ASP A 176 2.11 -1.54 -4.85
CA ASP A 176 2.58 -0.20 -4.44
C ASP A 176 3.74 -0.27 -3.43
N ILE A 177 4.72 -1.14 -3.67
CA ILE A 177 5.85 -1.32 -2.76
C ILE A 177 6.87 -0.20 -2.99
N GLY A 178 7.10 0.60 -1.97
CA GLY A 178 8.08 1.70 -1.97
C GLY A 178 8.99 1.65 -0.75
N GLY A 179 10.01 2.52 -0.73
CA GLY A 179 11.06 2.54 0.28
C GLY A 179 12.21 1.62 -0.11
N SER A 180 12.87 1.03 0.88
CA SER A 180 13.96 0.06 0.68
C SER A 180 13.37 -1.33 0.43
N ILE A 181 13.86 -2.01 -0.61
CA ILE A 181 13.41 -3.34 -1.04
C ILE A 181 14.66 -4.19 -1.25
N GLY A 182 14.69 -5.37 -0.67
CA GLY A 182 15.73 -6.38 -0.91
C GLY A 182 15.13 -7.56 -1.66
N ILE A 183 15.78 -8.00 -2.74
CA ILE A 183 15.41 -9.22 -3.46
C ILE A 183 16.52 -10.23 -3.30
N ASP A 184 16.18 -11.41 -2.80
CA ASP A 184 17.06 -12.54 -2.64
C ASP A 184 16.79 -13.55 -3.77
N PHE A 185 17.63 -13.48 -4.80
CA PHE A 185 17.56 -14.39 -5.95
C PHE A 185 18.36 -15.68 -5.66
N PRO A 186 18.06 -16.76 -6.36
CA PRO A 186 18.94 -17.94 -6.36
C PRO A 186 20.38 -17.54 -6.67
N THR A 187 21.35 -18.25 -6.06
CA THR A 187 22.76 -17.99 -6.31
C THR A 187 23.10 -18.15 -7.80
N LEU A 188 23.62 -17.08 -8.39
CA LEU A 188 24.04 -17.01 -9.79
C LEU A 188 25.57 -17.08 -9.89
N HIS A 189 26.09 -18.05 -10.62
CA HIS A 189 27.54 -18.30 -10.67
C HIS A 189 28.28 -17.37 -11.64
N GLY A 190 27.63 -16.96 -12.73
CA GLY A 190 28.22 -16.13 -13.77
C GLY A 190 27.94 -14.63 -13.61
N LYS A 191 28.88 -13.79 -14.03
CA LYS A 191 28.63 -12.34 -14.14
C LYS A 191 27.56 -12.04 -15.20
N GLU A 192 27.53 -12.85 -16.25
CA GLU A 192 26.57 -12.72 -17.35
C GLU A 192 25.15 -12.99 -16.86
N GLU A 193 24.93 -14.09 -16.14
CA GLU A 193 23.60 -14.42 -15.56
C GLU A 193 23.10 -13.28 -14.67
N ARG A 194 23.96 -12.72 -13.82
CA ARG A 194 23.59 -11.56 -12.96
C ARG A 194 23.26 -10.32 -13.78
N ARG A 195 23.98 -10.09 -14.89
CA ARG A 195 23.73 -8.94 -15.78
C ARG A 195 22.37 -9.07 -16.48
N GLU A 196 22.02 -10.26 -16.97
CA GLU A 196 20.74 -10.51 -17.62
C GLU A 196 19.56 -10.27 -16.65
N VAL A 197 19.65 -10.79 -15.42
CA VAL A 197 18.63 -10.54 -14.38
C VAL A 197 18.54 -9.06 -14.03
N ASP A 198 19.68 -8.37 -13.96
CA ASP A 198 19.76 -6.94 -13.69
C ASP A 198 19.13 -6.09 -14.80
N GLU A 199 19.30 -6.46 -16.06
CA GLU A 199 18.68 -5.84 -17.24
C GLU A 199 17.15 -6.02 -17.23
N ILE A 200 16.65 -7.20 -16.84
CA ILE A 200 15.21 -7.45 -16.69
C ILE A 200 14.64 -6.54 -15.60
N LEU A 201 15.25 -6.47 -14.43
CA LEU A 201 14.82 -5.55 -13.36
C LEU A 201 14.78 -4.10 -13.84
N ASN A 202 15.83 -3.63 -14.52
CA ASN A 202 15.88 -2.28 -15.06
C ASN A 202 14.77 -1.98 -16.07
N GLY A 203 14.43 -2.98 -16.90
CA GLY A 203 13.41 -2.81 -17.94
C GLY A 203 11.97 -2.79 -17.44
N TYR A 204 11.70 -3.46 -16.32
CA TYR A 204 10.31 -3.62 -15.82
C TYR A 204 10.00 -2.87 -14.53
N LEU A 205 11.01 -2.44 -13.76
CA LEU A 205 10.78 -1.63 -12.57
C LEU A 205 10.23 -0.25 -12.92
N PRO A 206 9.17 0.20 -12.28
CA PRO A 206 8.63 1.54 -12.51
C PRO A 206 9.55 2.62 -11.92
N HIS A 207 9.94 3.58 -12.74
CA HIS A 207 10.69 4.76 -12.30
C HIS A 207 9.85 5.71 -11.43
N PRO A 208 10.50 6.50 -10.52
CA PRO A 208 11.95 6.52 -10.24
C PRO A 208 12.36 5.43 -9.25
N PHE A 209 13.57 4.91 -9.42
CA PHE A 209 14.23 4.03 -8.47
C PHE A 209 15.76 4.16 -8.56
N GLU A 210 16.44 3.75 -7.49
CA GLU A 210 17.87 3.49 -7.46
C GLU A 210 18.06 2.04 -7.05
N LYS A 211 19.10 1.37 -7.55
CA LYS A 211 19.40 0.00 -7.15
C LYS A 211 20.89 -0.32 -7.19
N THR A 212 21.28 -1.33 -6.43
CA THR A 212 22.59 -1.96 -6.56
C THR A 212 22.59 -2.97 -7.71
N ALA A 213 23.77 -3.28 -8.26
CA ALA A 213 23.93 -4.48 -9.06
C ALA A 213 23.68 -5.72 -8.19
N ILE A 214 23.26 -6.83 -8.80
CA ILE A 214 23.11 -8.12 -8.10
C ILE A 214 24.50 -8.59 -7.66
N ASN A 215 24.66 -8.81 -6.36
CA ASN A 215 25.93 -9.23 -5.78
C ASN A 215 26.21 -10.74 -5.99
N GLY A 216 27.37 -11.21 -5.53
CA GLY A 216 27.79 -12.61 -5.67
C GLY A 216 26.93 -13.63 -4.91
N PHE A 217 26.09 -13.17 -3.99
CA PHE A 217 25.16 -14.01 -3.22
C PHE A 217 23.72 -14.03 -3.81
N GLY A 218 23.48 -13.33 -4.93
CA GLY A 218 22.15 -13.23 -5.53
C GLY A 218 21.30 -12.05 -5.03
N PHE A 219 21.82 -11.23 -4.11
CA PHE A 219 21.03 -10.17 -3.50
C PHE A 219 21.11 -8.85 -4.28
N ALA A 220 19.95 -8.23 -4.48
CA ALA A 220 19.80 -6.87 -5.01
C ALA A 220 19.03 -5.99 -4.03
N GLN A 221 19.49 -4.74 -3.87
CA GLN A 221 18.76 -3.73 -3.11
C GLN A 221 18.23 -2.65 -4.04
N ILE A 222 16.97 -2.28 -3.84
CA ILE A 222 16.26 -1.24 -4.60
C ILE A 222 15.76 -0.20 -3.60
N VAL A 223 15.82 1.08 -3.97
CA VAL A 223 15.21 2.18 -3.22
C VAL A 223 14.27 2.93 -4.15
N ARG A 224 13.01 3.07 -3.73
CA ARG A 224 11.97 3.80 -4.44
C ARG A 224 11.30 4.83 -3.54
N PRO A 225 10.75 5.92 -4.09
CA PRO A 225 9.89 6.81 -3.32
C PRO A 225 8.77 6.02 -2.64
N LYS A 226 8.50 6.35 -1.36
CA LYS A 226 7.40 5.79 -0.60
C LYS A 226 6.45 6.92 -0.22
N LEU A 227 5.33 7.02 -0.93
CA LEU A 227 4.33 8.07 -0.70
C LEU A 227 3.27 7.61 0.31
N ARG A 228 2.96 6.33 0.31
CA ARG A 228 1.93 5.66 1.13
C ARG A 228 2.37 4.25 1.53
N PRO A 229 1.64 3.58 2.43
CA PRO A 229 1.89 2.16 2.69
C PRO A 229 1.53 1.31 1.46
N SER A 230 2.30 0.26 1.22
CA SER A 230 1.96 -0.79 0.25
C SER A 230 0.71 -1.57 0.70
N LEU A 231 0.10 -2.34 -0.21
CA LEU A 231 -1.02 -3.20 0.15
C LEU A 231 -0.63 -4.23 1.23
N LEU A 232 0.61 -4.74 1.19
CA LEU A 232 1.15 -5.66 2.22
C LEU A 232 1.19 -4.99 3.60
N GLU A 233 1.68 -3.75 3.68
CA GLU A 233 1.72 -3.01 4.95
C GLU A 233 0.32 -2.68 5.47
N LEU A 234 -0.64 -2.45 4.57
CA LEU A 234 -2.04 -2.30 4.97
C LEU A 234 -2.61 -3.60 5.54
N ALA A 235 -2.19 -4.76 5.01
CA ALA A 235 -2.61 -6.07 5.48
C ALA A 235 -2.02 -6.46 6.85
N GLU A 236 -0.96 -5.80 7.34
CA GLU A 236 -0.43 -6.02 8.69
C GLU A 236 -1.46 -5.67 9.79
N ASN A 237 -2.28 -4.63 9.58
CA ASN A 237 -3.45 -4.39 10.43
C ASN A 237 -4.61 -5.26 9.96
N ARG A 238 -4.50 -6.56 10.26
CA ARG A 238 -5.39 -7.60 9.73
C ARG A 238 -6.87 -7.28 9.92
N ALA A 239 -7.27 -6.88 11.11
CA ALA A 239 -8.67 -6.61 11.43
C ALA A 239 -9.25 -5.48 10.53
N ARG A 240 -8.52 -4.36 10.40
CA ARG A 240 -8.98 -3.23 9.61
C ARG A 240 -8.89 -3.48 8.09
N PHE A 241 -7.91 -4.28 7.66
CA PHE A 241 -7.77 -4.72 6.27
C PHE A 241 -8.97 -5.59 5.84
N GLU A 242 -9.29 -6.61 6.64
CA GLU A 242 -10.42 -7.51 6.36
C GLU A 242 -11.77 -6.79 6.51
N ALA A 243 -11.90 -5.83 7.44
CA ALA A 243 -13.10 -5.02 7.57
C ALA A 243 -13.38 -4.22 6.29
N ARG A 244 -12.35 -3.59 5.68
CA ARG A 244 -12.51 -2.88 4.39
C ARG A 244 -12.90 -3.82 3.26
N ALA A 245 -12.27 -4.99 3.16
CA ALA A 245 -12.59 -6.00 2.17
C ALA A 245 -14.04 -6.48 2.31
N LEU A 246 -14.49 -6.69 3.56
CA LEU A 246 -15.82 -7.17 3.88
C LEU A 246 -16.90 -6.10 3.61
N VAL A 247 -16.67 -4.85 4.01
CA VAL A 247 -17.54 -3.72 3.73
C VAL A 247 -17.66 -3.47 2.21
N ARG A 248 -16.56 -3.62 1.46
CA ARG A 248 -16.59 -3.56 -0.01
C ARG A 248 -17.50 -4.61 -0.61
N ARG A 249 -17.41 -5.88 -0.14
CA ARG A 249 -18.29 -6.96 -0.60
C ARG A 249 -19.74 -6.73 -0.21
N ALA A 250 -19.98 -6.35 1.04
CA ALA A 250 -21.34 -6.06 1.54
C ALA A 250 -22.01 -4.89 0.80
N GLY A 251 -21.23 -3.87 0.42
CA GLY A 251 -21.72 -2.72 -0.34
C GLY A 251 -22.24 -3.03 -1.75
N ARG A 252 -22.03 -4.26 -2.24
CA ARG A 252 -22.60 -4.78 -3.50
C ARG A 252 -23.95 -5.44 -3.32
N SER A 253 -24.40 -5.66 -2.08
CA SER A 253 -25.73 -6.21 -1.77
C SER A 253 -26.80 -5.17 -2.02
N ILE A 254 -28.04 -5.61 -2.26
CA ILE A 254 -29.23 -4.77 -2.39
C ILE A 254 -30.23 -5.17 -1.31
N GLY A 255 -30.65 -4.22 -0.49
CA GLY A 255 -31.55 -4.45 0.62
C GLY A 255 -30.85 -4.88 1.91
N GLY A 256 -31.60 -5.49 2.82
CA GLY A 256 -31.05 -5.96 4.10
C GLY A 256 -30.01 -7.04 3.91
N THR A 257 -28.89 -6.96 4.65
CA THR A 257 -27.79 -7.92 4.57
C THR A 257 -27.19 -8.20 5.94
N THR A 258 -26.63 -9.38 6.12
CA THR A 258 -25.87 -9.76 7.33
C THR A 258 -24.40 -9.93 6.99
N VAL A 259 -23.55 -9.28 7.78
CA VAL A 259 -22.09 -9.35 7.70
C VAL A 259 -21.60 -10.15 8.89
N THR A 260 -21.08 -11.36 8.65
CA THR A 260 -20.56 -12.23 9.70
C THR A 260 -19.04 -12.33 9.59
N ALA A 261 -18.32 -12.06 10.68
CA ALA A 261 -16.87 -12.14 10.70
C ALA A 261 -16.30 -12.34 12.11
N HIS A 262 -14.98 -12.56 12.19
CA HIS A 262 -14.26 -12.58 13.45
C HIS A 262 -14.52 -11.29 14.26
N PRO A 263 -14.67 -11.36 15.63
CA PRO A 263 -15.01 -10.21 16.45
C PRO A 263 -14.12 -8.98 16.25
N ALA A 264 -12.81 -9.17 16.06
CA ALA A 264 -11.89 -8.07 15.80
C ALA A 264 -12.15 -7.35 14.45
N VAL A 265 -12.64 -8.07 13.44
CA VAL A 265 -13.02 -7.50 12.14
C VAL A 265 -14.32 -6.71 12.27
N ILE A 266 -15.31 -7.25 12.97
CA ILE A 266 -16.57 -6.54 13.24
C ILE A 266 -16.29 -5.26 14.04
N ALA A 267 -15.46 -5.31 15.08
CA ALA A 267 -15.08 -4.14 15.89
C ALA A 267 -14.31 -3.07 15.09
N ALA A 268 -13.70 -3.43 13.97
CA ALA A 268 -13.02 -2.50 13.07
C ALA A 268 -13.97 -1.76 12.12
N ILE A 269 -15.24 -2.18 12.02
CA ILE A 269 -16.32 -1.49 11.30
C ILE A 269 -16.95 -0.50 12.28
N ASP A 270 -16.55 0.76 12.22
CA ASP A 270 -17.08 1.79 13.07
C ASP A 270 -18.53 2.18 12.70
N GLU A 271 -19.20 2.93 13.59
CA GLU A 271 -20.59 3.35 13.39
C GLU A 271 -20.77 4.18 12.12
N GLY A 272 -19.79 4.98 11.75
CA GLY A 272 -19.82 5.80 10.52
C GLY A 272 -19.81 4.92 9.27
N TRP A 273 -18.98 3.87 9.25
CA TRP A 273 -18.95 2.89 8.16
C TRP A 273 -20.24 2.09 8.10
N HIS A 274 -20.75 1.64 9.24
CA HIS A 274 -22.02 0.89 9.33
C HIS A 274 -23.19 1.70 8.75
N LYS A 275 -23.40 2.94 9.18
CA LYS A 275 -24.45 3.81 8.66
C LYS A 275 -24.32 4.12 7.16
N ARG A 276 -23.09 4.23 6.67
CA ARG A 276 -22.84 4.42 5.22
C ARG A 276 -23.18 3.17 4.43
N LEU A 277 -22.84 2.00 4.99
CA LEU A 277 -23.13 0.72 4.36
C LEU A 277 -24.65 0.49 4.25
N GLU A 278 -25.43 0.75 5.32
CA GLU A 278 -26.89 0.68 5.30
C GLU A 278 -27.50 1.58 4.22
N ARG A 279 -26.98 2.80 4.08
CA ARG A 279 -27.42 3.73 3.02
C ARG A 279 -27.07 3.22 1.61
N GLN A 280 -25.88 2.60 1.45
CA GLN A 280 -25.42 2.09 0.17
C GLN A 280 -26.22 0.88 -0.29
N VAL A 281 -26.53 -0.05 0.61
CA VAL A 281 -27.33 -1.26 0.28
C VAL A 281 -28.83 -1.00 0.23
N GLY A 282 -29.27 0.13 0.80
CA GLY A 282 -30.70 0.50 0.85
C GLY A 282 -31.52 -0.33 1.84
N GLY A 283 -30.92 -0.82 2.91
CA GLY A 283 -31.55 -1.65 3.93
C GLY A 283 -30.72 -1.80 5.20
N ALA A 284 -31.29 -2.48 6.21
CA ALA A 284 -30.59 -2.73 7.46
C ALA A 284 -29.40 -3.67 7.26
N VAL A 285 -28.29 -3.36 7.92
CA VAL A 285 -27.10 -4.19 7.93
C VAL A 285 -26.88 -4.75 9.33
N THR A 286 -26.93 -6.08 9.47
CA THR A 286 -26.64 -6.76 10.73
C THR A 286 -25.18 -7.15 10.79
N LEU A 287 -24.47 -6.68 11.82
CA LEU A 287 -23.09 -7.09 12.10
C LEU A 287 -23.09 -8.25 13.10
N SER A 288 -22.61 -9.42 12.69
CA SER A 288 -22.57 -10.64 13.50
C SER A 288 -21.13 -11.07 13.75
N ALA A 289 -20.76 -11.19 15.02
CA ALA A 289 -19.44 -11.63 15.44
C ALA A 289 -19.41 -13.15 15.66
N ASP A 290 -18.52 -13.86 14.95
CA ASP A 290 -18.28 -15.28 15.13
C ASP A 290 -16.79 -15.54 15.44
N PRO A 291 -16.45 -15.89 16.70
CA PRO A 291 -15.07 -16.13 17.12
C PRO A 291 -14.45 -17.42 16.53
N SER A 292 -15.24 -18.28 15.91
CA SER A 292 -14.75 -19.50 15.25
C SER A 292 -14.15 -19.22 13.87
N LEU A 293 -14.46 -18.07 13.28
CA LEU A 293 -13.94 -17.68 11.97
C LEU A 293 -12.50 -17.16 12.06
N ALA A 294 -11.69 -17.51 11.07
CA ALA A 294 -10.43 -16.80 10.83
C ALA A 294 -10.73 -15.33 10.47
N MET A 295 -9.77 -14.42 10.68
CA MET A 295 -9.98 -13.01 10.33
C MET A 295 -10.35 -12.79 8.86
N SER A 296 -9.82 -13.60 7.95
CA SER A 296 -10.15 -13.58 6.52
C SER A 296 -11.41 -14.36 6.14
N GLY A 297 -12.03 -15.07 7.09
CA GLY A 297 -13.19 -15.93 6.85
C GLY A 297 -14.54 -15.21 6.88
N GLY A 298 -14.54 -13.88 6.96
CA GLY A 298 -15.78 -13.10 6.97
C GLY A 298 -16.57 -13.24 5.66
N HIS A 299 -17.90 -13.25 5.76
CA HIS A 299 -18.83 -13.42 4.65
C HIS A 299 -20.08 -12.54 4.79
N VAL A 300 -20.84 -12.44 3.70
CA VAL A 300 -22.03 -11.59 3.56
C VAL A 300 -23.18 -12.44 3.04
N HIS A 301 -24.36 -12.28 3.62
CA HIS A 301 -25.59 -12.97 3.22
C HIS A 301 -26.73 -12.01 2.94
#